data_8b3455026df2d21ef353a4f22d78f82e
#
_entry.id   8b3455026df2d21ef353a4f22d78f82e
#
_cell.length_a   1.000
_cell.length_b   1.000
_cell.length_c   1.000
_cell.angle_alpha   90.00
_cell.angle_beta   90.00
_cell.angle_gamma   90.00
#
_symmetry.space_group_name_H-M   'P 1'
#
loop_
_entity.id
_entity.type
_entity.pdbx_description
1 polymer ?
#
loop_
_entity_poly.entity_id
_entity_poly.type
_entity_poly.pdbx_seq_one_letter_code
_entity_poly.pdbx_strand_id
1 'polypeptide(L)'
;MKSFAPGKIILFGEHAVVYNRPALAVPVDQVQVDVEVLDSDQPGVWIHAPVIDLQAELSTLPPNHPIAAVILTVFQRFGISTFPNINVKIDSTIPVAAGLGSGAAVSVAMVRALAGFLDQAISNHDVNSLVFETEKLHHGTPSGIDNTVITYNMPVYYLKGKPIETLKPGKPFTIVIGDTGVPAPTKESVGDVRRLWLRDSNRFETIFNEIAQISTMARHFIESGRPELLGELMNQNHEFLRQMTVSSPELDVLVYAARKADALGAKLSGGGRGGNMIALVEQAEAESVAAVLMSAGAKRTIITEIK
;
A
#
# COMPACT_ATOMS: atom_id res chain seq x y z
N MET A 1 7.02 24.65 -0.89
CA MET A 1 7.15 23.58 0.13
C MET A 1 7.10 22.22 -0.55
N LYS A 2 8.02 21.29 -0.20
CA LYS A 2 8.04 19.95 -0.79
C LYS A 2 7.83 18.88 0.28
N SER A 3 7.15 17.81 -0.06
CA SER A 3 7.03 16.59 0.75
C SER A 3 6.95 15.36 -0.15
N PHE A 4 7.29 14.21 0.39
CA PHE A 4 7.19 12.95 -0.31
C PHE A 4 6.56 11.86 0.57
N ALA A 5 6.10 10.80 -0.06
CA ALA A 5 5.63 9.59 0.61
C ALA A 5 5.96 8.35 -0.23
N PRO A 6 6.45 7.26 0.40
CA PRO A 6 6.82 6.03 -0.29
C PRO A 6 5.59 5.24 -0.74
N GLY A 7 5.82 4.21 -1.56
CA GLY A 7 4.87 3.11 -1.74
C GLY A 7 4.81 2.20 -0.50
N LYS A 8 3.93 1.21 -0.55
CA LYS A 8 3.85 0.14 0.47
C LYS A 8 3.57 -1.21 -0.18
N ILE A 9 3.88 -2.28 0.51
CA ILE A 9 3.48 -3.64 0.13
C ILE A 9 3.02 -4.42 1.35
N ILE A 10 2.02 -5.29 1.19
CA ILE A 10 1.55 -6.17 2.27
C ILE A 10 2.38 -7.45 2.23
N LEU A 11 3.02 -7.79 3.35
CA LEU A 11 3.74 -9.05 3.50
C LEU A 11 2.79 -10.20 3.86
N PHE A 12 1.88 -9.98 4.82
CA PHE A 12 0.94 -10.98 5.32
C PHE A 12 -0.36 -10.33 5.79
N GLY A 13 -1.44 -11.09 5.81
CA GLY A 13 -2.71 -10.64 6.39
C GLY A 13 -3.71 -10.04 5.40
N GLU A 14 -3.44 -10.15 4.08
CA GLU A 14 -4.35 -9.70 3.04
C GLU A 14 -5.75 -10.28 3.26
N HIS A 15 -6.78 -9.52 2.97
CA HIS A 15 -8.19 -9.83 3.18
C HIS A 15 -8.58 -10.10 4.65
N ALA A 16 -7.81 -10.92 5.40
CA ALA A 16 -8.10 -11.22 6.80
C ALA A 16 -8.10 -9.94 7.68
N VAL A 17 -7.31 -8.93 7.32
CA VAL A 17 -7.27 -7.62 8.02
C VAL A 17 -8.62 -6.90 8.01
N VAL A 18 -9.43 -7.10 7.00
CA VAL A 18 -10.80 -6.53 6.91
C VAL A 18 -11.72 -7.15 7.96
N TYR A 19 -11.41 -8.40 8.39
CA TYR A 19 -12.16 -9.18 9.38
C TYR A 19 -11.49 -9.19 10.75
N ASN A 20 -10.82 -8.10 11.12
CA ASN A 20 -10.17 -7.89 12.42
C ASN A 20 -9.09 -8.94 12.74
N ARG A 21 -8.31 -9.35 11.74
CA ARG A 21 -7.10 -10.15 11.90
C ARG A 21 -5.86 -9.27 11.65
N PRO A 22 -4.70 -9.63 12.22
CA PRO A 22 -3.49 -8.85 12.04
C PRO A 22 -2.98 -8.93 10.60
N ALA A 23 -2.29 -7.87 10.18
CA ALA A 23 -1.56 -7.81 8.93
C ALA A 23 -0.19 -7.17 9.14
N LEU A 24 0.74 -7.53 8.27
CA LEU A 24 2.10 -6.97 8.19
C LEU A 24 2.26 -6.28 6.85
N ALA A 25 2.69 -5.03 6.88
CA ALA A 25 3.01 -4.29 5.67
C ALA A 25 4.28 -3.45 5.88
N VAL A 26 4.96 -3.17 4.77
CA VAL A 26 6.25 -2.48 4.77
C VAL A 26 6.25 -1.36 3.74
N PRO A 27 7.02 -0.28 3.95
CA PRO A 27 7.23 0.74 2.93
C PRO A 27 8.06 0.17 1.77
N VAL A 28 7.93 0.82 0.60
CA VAL A 28 8.70 0.54 -0.62
C VAL A 28 9.28 1.86 -1.09
N ASP A 29 10.49 2.16 -0.61
CA ASP A 29 11.15 3.46 -0.83
C ASP A 29 11.66 3.66 -2.27
N GLN A 30 11.71 2.60 -3.09
CA GLN A 30 12.13 2.66 -4.49
C GLN A 30 11.09 3.34 -5.39
N VAL A 31 9.88 3.51 -4.89
CA VAL A 31 8.80 4.24 -5.57
C VAL A 31 8.12 5.20 -4.60
N GLN A 32 7.85 6.41 -5.05
CA GLN A 32 7.31 7.46 -4.18
C GLN A 32 6.40 8.42 -4.92
N VAL A 33 5.66 9.19 -4.17
CA VAL A 33 4.95 10.39 -4.61
C VAL A 33 5.68 11.60 -4.06
N ASP A 34 5.94 12.57 -4.92
CA ASP A 34 6.46 13.89 -4.57
C ASP A 34 5.35 14.92 -4.75
N VAL A 35 5.14 15.77 -3.75
CA VAL A 35 4.20 16.89 -3.82
C VAL A 35 4.93 18.19 -3.53
N GLU A 36 4.77 19.16 -4.43
CA GLU A 36 5.29 20.50 -4.26
C GLU A 36 4.14 21.51 -4.25
N VAL A 37 4.10 22.35 -3.22
CA VAL A 37 3.16 23.48 -3.10
C VAL A 37 3.94 24.78 -3.22
N LEU A 38 3.55 25.62 -4.19
CA LEU A 38 4.19 26.88 -4.54
C LEU A 38 3.15 28.00 -4.53
N ASP A 39 3.58 29.22 -4.19
CA ASP A 39 2.78 30.41 -4.44
C ASP A 39 2.48 30.56 -5.93
N SER A 40 1.35 31.18 -6.25
CA SER A 40 0.89 31.39 -7.63
C SER A 40 0.37 32.80 -7.80
N ASP A 41 0.73 33.46 -8.92
CA ASP A 41 0.11 34.71 -9.33
C ASP A 41 -1.30 34.50 -9.89
N GLN A 42 -1.65 33.26 -10.23
CA GLN A 42 -2.96 32.88 -10.72
C GLN A 42 -3.91 32.66 -9.55
N PRO A 43 -5.12 33.30 -9.55
CA PRO A 43 -6.09 33.11 -8.48
C PRO A 43 -6.51 31.66 -8.29
N GLY A 44 -6.71 31.25 -7.01
CA GLY A 44 -7.22 29.94 -6.65
C GLY A 44 -6.14 28.88 -6.44
N VAL A 45 -6.58 27.66 -6.27
CA VAL A 45 -5.74 26.46 -6.01
C VAL A 45 -5.67 25.63 -7.28
N TRP A 46 -4.52 25.64 -7.92
CA TRP A 46 -4.28 24.91 -9.16
C TRP A 46 -3.58 23.59 -8.88
N ILE A 47 -4.06 22.51 -9.50
CA ILE A 47 -3.57 21.16 -9.33
C ILE A 47 -2.97 20.69 -10.65
N HIS A 48 -1.75 20.16 -10.59
CA HIS A 48 -1.05 19.58 -11.73
C HIS A 48 -0.52 18.20 -11.35
N ALA A 49 -1.13 17.14 -11.93
CA ALA A 49 -0.79 15.73 -11.70
C ALA A 49 -0.69 14.99 -13.04
N PRO A 50 0.45 15.09 -13.76
CA PRO A 50 0.58 14.59 -15.13
C PRO A 50 0.43 13.08 -15.26
N VAL A 51 0.76 12.31 -14.22
CA VAL A 51 0.61 10.83 -14.24
C VAL A 51 -0.84 10.37 -14.44
N ILE A 52 -1.82 11.22 -14.12
CA ILE A 52 -3.26 10.95 -14.29
C ILE A 52 -3.90 11.97 -15.26
N ASP A 53 -3.10 12.70 -16.04
CA ASP A 53 -3.54 13.72 -16.98
C ASP A 53 -4.48 14.79 -16.36
N LEU A 54 -4.17 15.18 -15.11
CA LEU A 54 -4.96 16.18 -14.39
C LEU A 54 -4.25 17.53 -14.36
N GLN A 55 -4.92 18.54 -14.92
CA GLN A 55 -4.60 19.95 -14.74
C GLN A 55 -5.91 20.72 -14.55
N ALA A 56 -6.19 21.16 -13.33
CA ALA A 56 -7.48 21.74 -12.98
C ALA A 56 -7.35 22.74 -11.82
N GLU A 57 -8.25 23.69 -11.76
CA GLU A 57 -8.48 24.54 -10.59
C GLU A 57 -9.41 23.79 -9.62
N LEU A 58 -9.13 23.87 -8.30
CA LEU A 58 -9.82 23.10 -7.25
C LEU A 58 -11.35 23.24 -7.30
N SER A 59 -11.88 24.45 -7.57
CA SER A 59 -13.33 24.71 -7.62
C SER A 59 -14.02 24.01 -8.78
N THR A 60 -13.28 23.60 -9.81
CA THR A 60 -13.82 22.85 -10.97
C THR A 60 -13.93 21.36 -10.72
N LEU A 61 -13.28 20.86 -9.66
CA LEU A 61 -13.34 19.45 -9.28
C LEU A 61 -14.52 19.19 -8.34
N PRO A 62 -15.19 18.04 -8.48
CA PRO A 62 -16.20 17.64 -7.50
C PRO A 62 -15.56 17.47 -6.11
N PRO A 63 -16.24 17.87 -5.01
CA PRO A 63 -15.67 17.80 -3.65
C PRO A 63 -15.24 16.39 -3.22
N ASN A 64 -15.81 15.36 -3.82
CA ASN A 64 -15.43 13.96 -3.61
C ASN A 64 -14.33 13.47 -4.56
N HIS A 65 -13.73 14.35 -5.39
CA HIS A 65 -12.53 13.98 -6.14
C HIS A 65 -11.38 13.72 -5.14
N PRO A 66 -10.61 12.61 -5.25
CA PRO A 66 -9.61 12.22 -4.26
C PRO A 66 -8.65 13.34 -3.85
N ILE A 67 -8.08 14.04 -4.82
CA ILE A 67 -7.15 15.14 -4.59
C ILE A 67 -7.87 16.34 -3.96
N ALA A 68 -9.05 16.71 -4.45
CA ALA A 68 -9.82 17.82 -3.91
C ALA A 68 -10.21 17.56 -2.45
N ALA A 69 -10.66 16.37 -2.13
CA ALA A 69 -11.03 15.99 -0.77
C ALA A 69 -9.87 16.15 0.23
N VAL A 70 -8.65 15.75 -0.15
CA VAL A 70 -7.46 15.94 0.70
C VAL A 70 -7.20 17.44 0.95
N ILE A 71 -7.19 18.27 -0.10
CA ILE A 71 -6.94 19.71 0.01
C ILE A 71 -7.99 20.36 0.92
N LEU A 72 -9.27 20.08 0.67
CA LEU A 72 -10.37 20.63 1.45
C LEU A 72 -10.32 20.18 2.92
N THR A 73 -9.98 18.92 3.18
CA THR A 73 -9.82 18.40 4.55
C THR A 73 -8.68 19.10 5.29
N VAL A 74 -7.55 19.35 4.62
CA VAL A 74 -6.42 20.08 5.22
C VAL A 74 -6.81 21.53 5.51
N PHE A 75 -7.45 22.23 4.57
CA PHE A 75 -7.90 23.59 4.77
C PHE A 75 -8.92 23.70 5.90
N GLN A 76 -9.88 22.77 5.97
CA GLN A 76 -10.84 22.70 7.08
C GLN A 76 -10.13 22.46 8.42
N ARG A 77 -9.15 21.54 8.48
CA ARG A 77 -8.39 21.22 9.70
C ARG A 77 -7.65 22.43 10.27
N PHE A 78 -7.13 23.31 9.40
CA PHE A 78 -6.40 24.51 9.79
C PHE A 78 -7.21 25.81 9.74
N GLY A 79 -8.52 25.74 9.54
CA GLY A 79 -9.43 26.90 9.57
C GLY A 79 -9.24 27.87 8.42
N ILE A 80 -8.73 27.38 7.26
CA ILE A 80 -8.51 28.20 6.06
C ILE A 80 -9.86 28.43 5.38
N SER A 81 -10.43 29.61 5.56
CA SER A 81 -11.71 30.01 4.94
C SER A 81 -11.53 30.68 3.58
N THR A 82 -10.41 31.37 3.38
CA THR A 82 -10.04 31.98 2.09
C THR A 82 -8.88 31.20 1.52
N PHE A 83 -9.10 30.54 0.39
CA PHE A 83 -8.07 29.68 -0.23
C PHE A 83 -6.92 30.54 -0.75
N PRO A 84 -5.68 30.11 -0.48
CA PRO A 84 -4.50 30.79 -1.00
C PRO A 84 -4.38 30.60 -2.53
N ASN A 85 -3.67 31.52 -3.18
CA ASN A 85 -3.29 31.36 -4.59
C ASN A 85 -2.05 30.47 -4.67
N ILE A 86 -2.23 29.21 -5.01
CA ILE A 86 -1.17 28.18 -5.01
C ILE A 86 -1.24 27.25 -6.20
N ASN A 87 -0.08 26.68 -6.54
CA ASN A 87 0.07 25.56 -7.43
C ASN A 87 0.47 24.33 -6.63
N VAL A 88 -0.31 23.23 -6.73
CA VAL A 88 -0.03 21.92 -6.16
C VAL A 88 0.42 20.98 -7.27
N LYS A 89 1.71 20.67 -7.32
CA LYS A 89 2.29 19.73 -8.28
C LYS A 89 2.44 18.38 -7.64
N ILE A 90 2.00 17.32 -8.34
CA ILE A 90 2.02 15.95 -7.86
C ILE A 90 2.71 15.08 -8.91
N ASP A 91 3.90 14.60 -8.59
CA ASP A 91 4.66 13.65 -9.40
C ASP A 91 4.70 12.28 -8.69
N SER A 92 4.63 11.20 -9.45
CA SER A 92 4.60 9.86 -8.86
C SER A 92 5.38 8.86 -9.70
N THR A 93 6.25 8.11 -9.04
CA THR A 93 6.88 6.91 -9.59
C THR A 93 6.14 5.63 -9.18
N ILE A 94 5.13 5.75 -8.28
CA ILE A 94 4.27 4.62 -7.91
C ILE A 94 3.32 4.30 -9.07
N PRO A 95 3.33 3.07 -9.59
CA PRO A 95 2.41 2.67 -10.65
C PRO A 95 0.95 2.83 -10.25
N VAL A 96 0.15 3.42 -11.13
CA VAL A 96 -1.29 3.58 -10.89
C VAL A 96 -1.98 2.21 -10.82
N ALA A 97 -2.85 2.03 -9.82
CA ALA A 97 -3.65 0.82 -9.62
C ALA A 97 -2.87 -0.50 -9.45
N ALA A 98 -1.57 -0.44 -9.18
CA ALA A 98 -0.72 -1.61 -8.97
C ALA A 98 -0.76 -2.19 -7.54
N GLY A 99 -1.57 -1.64 -6.62
CA GLY A 99 -1.65 -2.16 -5.23
C GLY A 99 -0.52 -1.69 -4.29
N LEU A 100 0.32 -0.75 -4.74
CA LEU A 100 1.44 -0.18 -3.96
C LEU A 100 1.04 1.05 -3.11
N GLY A 101 -0.25 1.30 -2.88
CA GLY A 101 -0.72 2.36 -2.00
C GLY A 101 -0.65 3.78 -2.59
N SER A 102 -0.72 3.94 -3.93
CA SER A 102 -0.57 5.23 -4.61
C SER A 102 -1.52 6.31 -4.06
N GLY A 103 -2.80 6.00 -3.83
CA GLY A 103 -3.78 6.97 -3.30
C GLY A 103 -3.40 7.49 -1.91
N ALA A 104 -3.06 6.57 -1.00
CA ALA A 104 -2.62 6.94 0.34
C ALA A 104 -1.29 7.72 0.32
N ALA A 105 -0.35 7.37 -0.59
CA ALA A 105 0.91 8.08 -0.75
C ALA A 105 0.70 9.53 -1.23
N VAL A 106 -0.17 9.73 -2.24
CA VAL A 106 -0.59 11.07 -2.68
C VAL A 106 -1.17 11.85 -1.51
N SER A 107 -2.10 11.25 -0.76
CA SER A 107 -2.75 11.91 0.36
C SER A 107 -1.77 12.30 1.46
N VAL A 108 -0.87 11.40 1.86
CA VAL A 108 0.15 11.66 2.90
C VAL A 108 1.09 12.79 2.47
N ALA A 109 1.63 12.71 1.25
CA ALA A 109 2.53 13.74 0.73
C ALA A 109 1.84 15.11 0.63
N MET A 110 0.58 15.15 0.17
CA MET A 110 -0.22 16.38 0.08
C MET A 110 -0.50 16.98 1.45
N VAL A 111 -0.96 16.20 2.42
CA VAL A 111 -1.23 16.69 3.79
C VAL A 111 0.01 17.36 4.37
N ARG A 112 1.17 16.71 4.23
CA ARG A 112 2.44 17.25 4.73
C ARG A 112 2.89 18.50 3.98
N ALA A 113 2.80 18.50 2.64
CA ALA A 113 3.22 19.65 1.82
C ALA A 113 2.33 20.86 2.08
N LEU A 114 1.01 20.69 2.16
CA LEU A 114 0.07 21.77 2.46
C LEU A 114 0.24 22.29 3.89
N ALA A 115 0.35 21.42 4.89
CA ALA A 115 0.61 21.83 6.27
C ALA A 115 1.89 22.67 6.37
N GLY A 116 2.98 22.20 5.77
CA GLY A 116 4.24 22.95 5.75
C GLY A 116 4.17 24.26 4.96
N PHE A 117 3.38 24.34 3.87
CA PHE A 117 3.15 25.58 3.15
C PHE A 117 2.37 26.60 3.98
N LEU A 118 1.43 26.15 4.77
CA LEU A 118 0.62 26.96 5.69
C LEU A 118 1.35 27.29 7.00
N ASP A 119 2.63 26.92 7.14
CA ASP A 119 3.42 27.04 8.37
C ASP A 119 2.75 26.39 9.61
N GLN A 120 2.09 25.26 9.38
CA GLN A 120 1.39 24.49 10.39
C GLN A 120 2.16 23.20 10.75
N ALA A 121 2.49 23.03 12.03
CA ALA A 121 3.03 21.78 12.52
C ALA A 121 1.95 20.69 12.50
N ILE A 122 2.29 19.51 11.97
CA ILE A 122 1.39 18.35 11.95
C ILE A 122 2.12 17.09 12.39
N SER A 123 1.53 16.35 13.32
CA SER A 123 2.08 15.07 13.79
C SER A 123 1.77 13.93 12.79
N ASN A 124 2.58 12.85 12.82
CA ASN A 124 2.28 11.65 12.05
C ASN A 124 0.90 11.06 12.42
N HIS A 125 0.50 11.16 13.67
CA HIS A 125 -0.83 10.73 14.10
C HIS A 125 -1.94 11.52 13.40
N ASP A 126 -1.82 12.86 13.33
CA ASP A 126 -2.81 13.70 12.65
C ASP A 126 -2.81 13.49 11.14
N VAL A 127 -1.61 13.35 10.51
CA VAL A 127 -1.51 12.99 9.08
C VAL A 127 -2.25 11.68 8.81
N ASN A 128 -1.95 10.63 9.61
CA ASN A 128 -2.58 9.32 9.46
C ASN A 128 -4.10 9.39 9.61
N SER A 129 -4.59 10.16 10.59
CA SER A 129 -6.02 10.33 10.84
C SER A 129 -6.71 11.08 9.70
N LEU A 130 -6.14 12.17 9.21
CA LEU A 130 -6.70 12.94 8.08
C LEU A 130 -6.75 12.09 6.80
N VAL A 131 -5.67 11.36 6.49
CA VAL A 131 -5.63 10.47 5.33
C VAL A 131 -6.65 9.35 5.45
N PHE A 132 -6.82 8.75 6.64
CA PHE A 132 -7.82 7.71 6.85
C PHE A 132 -9.25 8.22 6.62
N GLU A 133 -9.58 9.45 7.06
CA GLU A 133 -10.89 10.05 6.79
C GLU A 133 -11.11 10.28 5.28
N THR A 134 -10.10 10.74 4.54
CA THR A 134 -10.22 10.90 3.08
C THR A 134 -10.35 9.55 2.36
N GLU A 135 -9.64 8.52 2.79
CA GLU A 135 -9.77 7.16 2.25
C GLU A 135 -11.19 6.59 2.40
N LYS A 136 -11.89 6.89 3.51
CA LYS A 136 -13.29 6.49 3.71
C LYS A 136 -14.23 7.04 2.64
N LEU A 137 -13.98 8.26 2.17
CA LEU A 137 -14.82 8.90 1.13
C LEU A 137 -14.73 8.15 -0.21
N HIS A 138 -13.59 7.47 -0.48
CA HIS A 138 -13.34 6.83 -1.77
C HIS A 138 -13.50 5.31 -1.74
N HIS A 139 -13.09 4.67 -0.65
CA HIS A 139 -13.05 3.21 -0.54
C HIS A 139 -14.14 2.64 0.38
N GLY A 140 -14.96 3.49 0.99
CA GLY A 140 -16.06 3.11 1.88
C GLY A 140 -15.57 2.51 3.21
N THR A 141 -14.95 1.36 3.21
CA THR A 141 -14.45 0.68 4.41
C THR A 141 -12.95 0.35 4.26
N PRO A 142 -12.04 1.35 4.27
CA PRO A 142 -10.60 1.09 4.19
C PRO A 142 -10.14 0.30 5.43
N SER A 143 -9.13 -0.54 5.25
CA SER A 143 -8.52 -1.27 6.36
C SER A 143 -7.77 -0.35 7.33
N GLY A 144 -7.18 0.71 6.81
CA GLY A 144 -6.32 1.63 7.55
C GLY A 144 -4.84 1.24 7.55
N ILE A 145 -4.46 0.14 6.88
CA ILE A 145 -3.06 -0.29 6.84
C ILE A 145 -2.21 0.56 5.90
N ASP A 146 -2.74 0.93 4.73
CA ASP A 146 -2.02 1.65 3.69
C ASP A 146 -1.57 3.04 4.18
N ASN A 147 -2.50 3.84 4.68
CA ASN A 147 -2.20 5.16 5.24
C ASN A 147 -1.24 5.07 6.43
N THR A 148 -1.35 4.02 7.27
CA THR A 148 -0.48 3.84 8.42
C THR A 148 0.96 3.57 8.02
N VAL A 149 1.21 2.57 7.16
CA VAL A 149 2.57 2.21 6.71
C VAL A 149 3.24 3.39 6.02
N ILE A 150 2.53 4.07 5.12
CA ILE A 150 3.05 5.20 4.35
C ILE A 150 3.32 6.42 5.24
N THR A 151 2.42 6.70 6.19
CA THR A 151 2.62 7.85 7.11
C THR A 151 3.81 7.65 8.03
N TYR A 152 3.99 6.46 8.60
CA TYR A 152 5.07 6.21 9.54
C TYR A 152 6.40 5.85 8.84
N ASN A 153 6.35 5.45 7.57
CA ASN A 153 7.48 4.97 6.77
C ASN A 153 8.30 3.90 7.50
N MET A 154 7.61 2.95 8.10
CA MET A 154 8.20 1.83 8.86
C MET A 154 7.40 0.55 8.62
N PRO A 155 8.01 -0.64 8.79
CA PRO A 155 7.27 -1.88 8.90
C PRO A 155 6.21 -1.80 10.01
N VAL A 156 4.99 -2.22 9.74
CA VAL A 156 3.86 -2.12 10.67
C VAL A 156 3.20 -3.48 10.86
N TYR A 157 2.99 -3.84 12.13
CA TYR A 157 2.04 -4.86 12.51
C TYR A 157 0.72 -4.17 12.84
N TYR A 158 -0.27 -4.40 12.00
CA TYR A 158 -1.54 -3.69 12.03
C TYR A 158 -2.67 -4.59 12.48
N LEU A 159 -3.42 -4.16 13.49
CA LEU A 159 -4.69 -4.75 13.90
C LEU A 159 -5.71 -3.63 14.06
N LYS A 160 -6.80 -3.70 13.31
CA LYS A 160 -7.83 -2.67 13.29
C LYS A 160 -8.36 -2.38 14.71
N GLY A 161 -8.41 -1.09 15.08
CA GLY A 161 -8.88 -0.66 16.40
C GLY A 161 -7.89 -0.87 17.55
N LYS A 162 -6.66 -1.31 17.25
CA LYS A 162 -5.56 -1.37 18.21
C LYS A 162 -4.53 -0.27 17.95
N PRO A 163 -3.72 0.10 18.94
CA PRO A 163 -2.59 1.02 18.73
C PRO A 163 -1.70 0.54 17.58
N ILE A 164 -1.12 1.49 16.86
CA ILE A 164 -0.17 1.20 15.78
C ILE A 164 1.12 0.64 16.38
N GLU A 165 1.54 -0.53 15.90
CA GLU A 165 2.79 -1.15 16.30
C GLU A 165 3.75 -1.15 15.10
N THR A 166 4.80 -0.33 15.20
CA THR A 166 5.90 -0.37 14.23
C THR A 166 6.86 -1.50 14.60
N LEU A 167 7.40 -2.17 13.58
CA LEU A 167 8.35 -3.27 13.77
C LEU A 167 9.75 -2.82 13.40
N LYS A 168 10.73 -3.34 14.13
CA LYS A 168 12.13 -3.24 13.77
C LYS A 168 12.66 -4.64 13.45
N PRO A 169 13.01 -4.92 12.20
CA PRO A 169 13.62 -6.21 11.85
C PRO A 169 14.92 -6.45 12.63
N GLY A 170 15.05 -7.63 13.21
CA GLY A 170 16.30 -8.03 13.89
C GLY A 170 17.45 -8.29 12.91
N LYS A 171 17.13 -8.57 11.64
CA LYS A 171 18.04 -8.69 10.51
C LYS A 171 17.36 -8.17 9.26
N PRO A 172 18.04 -7.38 8.41
CA PRO A 172 17.50 -6.97 7.11
C PRO A 172 17.19 -8.19 6.23
N PHE A 173 16.20 -8.04 5.36
CA PHE A 173 15.85 -9.06 4.36
C PHE A 173 15.38 -8.43 3.06
N THR A 174 15.55 -9.14 1.96
CA THR A 174 15.25 -8.64 0.62
C THR A 174 13.99 -9.30 0.05
N ILE A 175 13.10 -8.49 -0.51
CA ILE A 175 11.98 -8.96 -1.32
C ILE A 175 12.08 -8.42 -2.74
N VAL A 176 11.66 -9.24 -3.69
CA VAL A 176 11.43 -8.86 -5.08
C VAL A 176 9.91 -8.76 -5.28
N ILE A 177 9.45 -7.62 -5.72
CA ILE A 177 8.06 -7.36 -6.08
C ILE A 177 7.94 -7.55 -7.58
N GLY A 178 6.98 -8.36 -8.04
CA GLY A 178 6.66 -8.53 -9.46
C GLY A 178 5.26 -8.02 -9.75
N ASP A 179 5.14 -7.03 -10.63
CA ASP A 179 3.86 -6.47 -11.07
C ASP A 179 3.36 -7.20 -12.32
N THR A 180 2.17 -7.79 -12.26
CA THR A 180 1.54 -8.46 -13.41
C THR A 180 1.16 -7.51 -14.54
N GLY A 181 1.06 -6.19 -14.28
CA GLY A 181 0.50 -5.20 -15.20
C GLY A 181 -1.03 -5.31 -15.38
N VAL A 182 -1.67 -6.24 -14.67
CA VAL A 182 -3.14 -6.37 -14.65
C VAL A 182 -3.69 -5.53 -13.51
N PRO A 183 -4.66 -4.62 -13.75
CA PRO A 183 -5.27 -3.85 -12.69
C PRO A 183 -5.86 -4.74 -11.59
N ALA A 184 -5.61 -4.39 -10.33
CA ALA A 184 -6.11 -5.11 -9.17
C ALA A 184 -7.29 -4.38 -8.53
N PRO A 185 -8.55 -4.67 -8.88
CA PRO A 185 -9.72 -3.97 -8.36
C PRO A 185 -10.02 -4.42 -6.92
N THR A 186 -9.28 -3.87 -5.95
CA THR A 186 -9.34 -4.24 -4.53
C THR A 186 -10.77 -4.22 -3.97
N LYS A 187 -11.58 -3.22 -4.36
CA LYS A 187 -12.98 -3.12 -3.90
C LYS A 187 -13.81 -4.33 -4.33
N GLU A 188 -13.62 -4.80 -5.55
CA GLU A 188 -14.35 -5.96 -6.09
C GLU A 188 -13.88 -7.24 -5.42
N SER A 189 -12.57 -7.48 -5.31
CA SER A 189 -12.03 -8.68 -4.69
C SER A 189 -12.42 -8.80 -3.22
N VAL A 190 -12.38 -7.70 -2.45
CA VAL A 190 -12.86 -7.65 -1.05
C VAL A 190 -14.37 -7.91 -0.99
N GLY A 191 -15.15 -7.34 -1.92
CA GLY A 191 -16.59 -7.58 -2.02
C GLY A 191 -16.94 -9.04 -2.30
N ASP A 192 -16.16 -9.70 -3.16
CA ASP A 192 -16.34 -11.13 -3.50
C ASP A 192 -16.01 -12.04 -2.32
N VAL A 193 -14.88 -11.79 -1.64
CA VAL A 193 -14.53 -12.51 -0.40
C VAL A 193 -15.65 -12.37 0.63
N ARG A 194 -16.23 -11.16 0.79
CA ARG A 194 -17.37 -10.95 1.68
C ARG A 194 -18.59 -11.79 1.28
N ARG A 195 -18.91 -11.88 -0.02
CA ARG A 195 -20.02 -12.71 -0.50
C ARG A 195 -19.78 -14.20 -0.24
N LEU A 196 -18.56 -14.66 -0.42
CA LEU A 196 -18.18 -16.04 -0.14
C LEU A 196 -18.23 -16.35 1.38
N TRP A 197 -17.71 -15.43 2.20
CA TRP A 197 -17.78 -15.54 3.67
C TRP A 197 -19.23 -15.60 4.18
N LEU A 198 -20.15 -14.79 3.61
CA LEU A 198 -21.57 -14.84 3.98
C LEU A 198 -22.23 -16.19 3.61
N ARG A 199 -21.72 -16.90 2.62
CA ARG A 199 -22.23 -18.23 2.20
C ARG A 199 -21.68 -19.38 3.04
N ASP A 200 -20.41 -19.26 3.48
CA ASP A 200 -19.72 -20.28 4.28
C ASP A 200 -18.79 -19.61 5.30
N SER A 201 -19.41 -19.04 6.34
CA SER A 201 -18.68 -18.28 7.34
C SER A 201 -17.68 -19.13 8.11
N ASN A 202 -18.03 -20.39 8.44
CA ASN A 202 -17.15 -21.26 9.20
C ASN A 202 -15.83 -21.55 8.48
N ARG A 203 -15.90 -21.86 7.20
CA ARG A 203 -14.71 -22.07 6.37
C ARG A 203 -13.85 -20.81 6.29
N PHE A 204 -14.47 -19.65 6.02
CA PHE A 204 -13.72 -18.40 5.86
C PHE A 204 -13.13 -17.90 7.19
N GLU A 205 -13.83 -18.05 8.32
CA GLU A 205 -13.28 -17.74 9.63
C GLU A 205 -12.04 -18.61 9.94
N THR A 206 -12.07 -19.89 9.56
CA THR A 206 -10.90 -20.78 9.68
C THR A 206 -9.73 -20.23 8.84
N ILE A 207 -9.95 -19.90 7.57
CA ILE A 207 -8.92 -19.32 6.69
C ILE A 207 -8.36 -18.02 7.28
N PHE A 208 -9.23 -17.12 7.76
CA PHE A 208 -8.79 -15.84 8.36
C PHE A 208 -7.97 -16.08 9.64
N ASN A 209 -8.30 -17.07 10.44
CA ASN A 209 -7.56 -17.42 11.65
C ASN A 209 -6.18 -18.01 11.30
N GLU A 210 -6.07 -18.86 10.28
CA GLU A 210 -4.79 -19.40 9.81
C GLU A 210 -3.88 -18.27 9.29
N ILE A 211 -4.43 -17.34 8.50
CA ILE A 211 -3.68 -16.14 8.03
C ILE A 211 -3.25 -15.27 9.22
N ALA A 212 -4.08 -15.15 10.27
CA ALA A 212 -3.73 -14.42 11.48
C ALA A 212 -2.55 -15.05 12.23
N GLN A 213 -2.54 -16.39 12.34
CA GLN A 213 -1.43 -17.13 12.94
C GLN A 213 -0.15 -16.93 12.14
N ILE A 214 -0.21 -17.07 10.81
CA ILE A 214 0.90 -16.79 9.90
C ILE A 214 1.44 -15.37 10.13
N SER A 215 0.57 -14.36 10.18
CA SER A 215 0.98 -12.96 10.40
C SER A 215 1.67 -12.76 11.75
N THR A 216 1.19 -13.44 12.79
CA THR A 216 1.78 -13.39 14.14
C THR A 216 3.14 -14.09 14.18
N MET A 217 3.28 -15.25 13.55
CA MET A 217 4.56 -15.95 13.42
C MET A 217 5.56 -15.15 12.60
N ALA A 218 5.11 -14.55 11.49
CA ALA A 218 5.95 -13.71 10.65
C ALA A 218 6.52 -12.50 11.42
N ARG A 219 5.68 -11.84 12.23
CA ARG A 219 6.14 -10.80 13.16
C ARG A 219 7.28 -11.30 14.03
N HIS A 220 7.09 -12.44 14.70
CA HIS A 220 8.11 -13.01 15.58
C HIS A 220 9.42 -13.31 14.84
N PHE A 221 9.36 -13.85 13.62
CA PHE A 221 10.56 -14.14 12.83
C PHE A 221 11.26 -12.87 12.35
N ILE A 222 10.52 -11.83 11.97
CA ILE A 222 11.08 -10.53 11.61
C ILE A 222 11.82 -9.93 12.81
N GLU A 223 11.17 -9.83 13.97
CA GLU A 223 11.74 -9.22 15.18
C GLU A 223 12.93 -10.04 15.74
N SER A 224 12.89 -11.36 15.64
CA SER A 224 13.98 -12.25 16.12
C SER A 224 15.15 -12.40 15.14
N GLY A 225 15.13 -11.71 13.97
CA GLY A 225 16.19 -11.74 12.97
C GLY A 225 16.32 -13.06 12.22
N ARG A 226 15.22 -13.77 12.02
CA ARG A 226 15.13 -15.02 11.25
C ARG A 226 14.24 -14.90 10.03
N PRO A 227 14.50 -13.93 9.13
CA PRO A 227 13.63 -13.67 7.98
C PRO A 227 13.55 -14.83 6.98
N GLU A 228 14.55 -15.73 6.93
CA GLU A 228 14.55 -16.92 6.07
C GLU A 228 13.34 -17.83 6.34
N LEU A 229 12.79 -17.81 7.56
CA LEU A 229 11.61 -18.61 7.91
C LEU A 229 10.30 -18.01 7.37
N LEU A 230 10.31 -16.78 6.87
CA LEU A 230 9.14 -16.16 6.24
C LEU A 230 8.76 -16.82 4.93
N GLY A 231 9.71 -17.48 4.25
CA GLY A 231 9.47 -18.08 2.94
C GLY A 231 8.35 -19.12 2.96
N GLU A 232 8.42 -20.06 3.89
CA GLU A 232 7.37 -21.08 4.06
C GLU A 232 6.03 -20.45 4.45
N LEU A 233 6.02 -19.44 5.31
CA LEU A 233 4.82 -18.71 5.68
C LEU A 233 4.20 -17.99 4.46
N MET A 234 5.02 -17.43 3.57
CA MET A 234 4.54 -16.84 2.32
C MET A 234 3.86 -17.89 1.44
N ASN A 235 4.46 -19.06 1.31
CA ASN A 235 3.91 -20.16 0.51
C ASN A 235 2.54 -20.60 1.05
N GLN A 236 2.42 -20.80 2.35
CA GLN A 236 1.17 -21.20 3.03
C GLN A 236 0.11 -20.09 2.88
N ASN A 237 0.47 -18.83 3.10
CA ASN A 237 -0.44 -17.71 2.94
C ASN A 237 -0.98 -17.63 1.51
N HIS A 238 -0.13 -17.87 0.49
CA HIS A 238 -0.57 -17.89 -0.90
C HIS A 238 -1.66 -18.93 -1.16
N GLU A 239 -1.54 -20.12 -0.60
CA GLU A 239 -2.54 -21.18 -0.74
C GLU A 239 -3.88 -20.78 -0.09
N PHE A 240 -3.86 -20.11 1.06
CA PHE A 240 -5.10 -19.58 1.64
C PHE A 240 -5.72 -18.48 0.78
N LEU A 241 -4.91 -17.61 0.19
CA LEU A 241 -5.40 -16.58 -0.75
C LEU A 241 -6.00 -17.21 -2.02
N ARG A 242 -5.41 -18.30 -2.54
CA ARG A 242 -6.00 -19.08 -3.64
C ARG A 242 -7.34 -19.70 -3.26
N GLN A 243 -7.47 -20.26 -2.05
CA GLN A 243 -8.72 -20.80 -1.53
C GLN A 243 -9.82 -19.73 -1.39
N MET A 244 -9.45 -18.48 -1.17
CA MET A 244 -10.37 -17.33 -1.20
C MET A 244 -10.68 -16.82 -2.61
N THR A 245 -10.13 -17.45 -3.66
CA THR A 245 -10.32 -17.09 -5.08
C THR A 245 -9.80 -15.70 -5.46
N VAL A 246 -8.79 -15.22 -4.74
CA VAL A 246 -8.20 -13.89 -4.98
C VAL A 246 -6.88 -13.95 -5.75
N SER A 247 -6.35 -15.11 -6.08
CA SER A 247 -5.26 -15.23 -7.06
C SER A 247 -5.79 -15.14 -8.50
N SER A 248 -4.88 -14.97 -9.44
CA SER A 248 -5.16 -15.03 -10.88
C SER A 248 -4.09 -15.88 -11.57
N PRO A 249 -4.33 -16.33 -12.84
CA PRO A 249 -3.33 -17.09 -13.59
C PRO A 249 -1.98 -16.36 -13.71
N GLU A 250 -2.00 -15.03 -13.91
CA GLU A 250 -0.80 -14.22 -14.04
C GLU A 250 -0.02 -14.17 -12.72
N LEU A 251 -0.70 -14.01 -11.58
CA LEU A 251 -0.09 -14.05 -10.26
C LEU A 251 0.49 -15.44 -9.97
N ASP A 252 -0.26 -16.50 -10.24
CA ASP A 252 0.20 -17.89 -10.03
C ASP A 252 1.43 -18.22 -10.88
N VAL A 253 1.49 -17.74 -12.13
CA VAL A 253 2.67 -17.90 -13.01
C VAL A 253 3.90 -17.23 -12.40
N LEU A 254 3.78 -15.98 -11.95
CA LEU A 254 4.90 -15.25 -11.35
C LEU A 254 5.35 -15.88 -10.02
N VAL A 255 4.41 -16.27 -9.15
CA VAL A 255 4.70 -16.97 -7.88
C VAL A 255 5.44 -18.28 -8.13
N TYR A 256 4.96 -19.07 -9.10
CA TYR A 256 5.62 -20.31 -9.48
C TYR A 256 7.04 -20.07 -10.04
N ALA A 257 7.18 -19.08 -10.93
CA ALA A 257 8.48 -18.72 -11.51
C ALA A 257 9.49 -18.30 -10.45
N ALA A 258 9.09 -17.47 -9.46
CA ALA A 258 9.96 -17.08 -8.36
C ALA A 258 10.41 -18.29 -7.53
N ARG A 259 9.49 -19.18 -7.16
CA ARG A 259 9.82 -20.41 -6.40
C ARG A 259 10.76 -21.35 -7.16
N LYS A 260 10.69 -21.37 -8.49
CA LYS A 260 11.60 -22.16 -9.36
C LYS A 260 12.97 -21.51 -9.54
N ALA A 261 13.07 -20.21 -9.27
CA ALA A 261 14.31 -19.44 -9.31
C ALA A 261 14.91 -19.25 -7.90
N ASP A 262 14.75 -20.25 -7.04
CA ASP A 262 15.33 -20.34 -5.70
C ASP A 262 14.92 -19.21 -4.72
N ALA A 263 13.77 -18.56 -4.97
CA ALA A 263 13.17 -17.71 -3.93
C ALA A 263 12.81 -18.57 -2.72
N LEU A 264 13.12 -18.09 -1.51
CA LEU A 264 12.81 -18.76 -0.25
C LEU A 264 11.29 -18.97 -0.06
N GLY A 265 10.48 -18.11 -0.66
CA GLY A 265 9.04 -18.22 -0.73
C GLY A 265 8.45 -17.08 -1.55
N ALA A 266 7.23 -17.27 -2.04
CA ALA A 266 6.56 -16.27 -2.85
C ALA A 266 5.04 -16.35 -2.71
N LYS A 267 4.38 -15.19 -2.84
CA LYS A 267 2.92 -15.06 -2.72
C LYS A 267 2.40 -13.81 -3.46
N LEU A 268 1.12 -13.78 -3.78
CA LEU A 268 0.47 -12.55 -4.17
C LEU A 268 0.46 -11.54 -3.00
N SER A 269 0.37 -10.26 -3.30
CA SER A 269 0.23 -9.18 -2.30
C SER A 269 -0.91 -8.23 -2.66
N GLY A 270 -1.68 -7.82 -1.64
CA GLY A 270 -2.80 -6.90 -1.77
C GLY A 270 -4.12 -7.58 -2.11
N GLY A 271 -4.95 -6.91 -2.92
CA GLY A 271 -6.31 -7.39 -3.26
C GLY A 271 -6.35 -8.64 -4.14
N GLY A 272 -5.27 -8.94 -4.85
CA GLY A 272 -5.23 -10.04 -5.82
C GLY A 272 -6.00 -9.76 -7.11
N ARG A 273 -6.18 -10.82 -7.93
CA ARG A 273 -6.78 -10.76 -9.27
C ARG A 273 -6.01 -9.91 -10.28
N GLY A 274 -4.77 -9.66 -10.01
CA GLY A 274 -3.83 -8.78 -10.68
C GLY A 274 -2.94 -8.08 -9.67
N GLY A 275 -2.27 -7.00 -10.08
CA GLY A 275 -1.34 -6.25 -9.23
C GLY A 275 -0.06 -7.03 -8.96
N ASN A 276 0.38 -7.07 -7.70
CA ASN A 276 1.70 -7.55 -7.34
C ASN A 276 1.72 -8.96 -6.73
N MET A 277 2.83 -9.64 -6.98
CA MET A 277 3.33 -10.70 -6.12
C MET A 277 4.62 -10.24 -5.42
N ILE A 278 5.01 -10.91 -4.36
CA ILE A 278 6.28 -10.74 -3.65
C ILE A 278 7.00 -12.07 -3.52
N ALA A 279 8.33 -12.01 -3.64
CA ALA A 279 9.22 -13.14 -3.40
C ALA A 279 10.28 -12.75 -2.37
N LEU A 280 10.45 -13.56 -1.33
CA LEU A 280 11.57 -13.46 -0.39
C LEU A 280 12.79 -14.11 -1.03
N VAL A 281 13.91 -13.42 -1.02
CA VAL A 281 15.16 -13.88 -1.66
C VAL A 281 16.37 -13.58 -0.78
N GLU A 282 17.42 -14.37 -0.94
CA GLU A 282 18.75 -13.92 -0.52
C GLU A 282 19.15 -12.71 -1.37
N GLN A 283 19.85 -11.75 -0.78
CA GLN A 283 20.20 -10.50 -1.47
C GLN A 283 21.01 -10.75 -2.77
N ALA A 284 21.86 -11.75 -2.76
CA ALA A 284 22.67 -12.12 -3.94
C ALA A 284 21.83 -12.61 -5.12
N GLU A 285 20.63 -13.17 -4.87
CA GLU A 285 19.75 -13.75 -5.89
C GLU A 285 18.67 -12.77 -6.38
N ALA A 286 18.59 -11.58 -5.80
CA ALA A 286 17.49 -10.64 -6.06
C ALA A 286 17.37 -10.26 -7.54
N GLU A 287 18.50 -9.93 -8.19
CA GLU A 287 18.52 -9.56 -9.62
C GLU A 287 18.18 -10.75 -10.52
N SER A 288 18.66 -11.94 -10.18
CA SER A 288 18.36 -13.19 -10.91
C SER A 288 16.87 -13.50 -10.87
N VAL A 289 16.26 -13.46 -9.67
CA VAL A 289 14.82 -13.67 -9.49
C VAL A 289 14.02 -12.58 -10.20
N ALA A 290 14.43 -11.32 -10.13
CA ALA A 290 13.79 -10.23 -10.84
C ALA A 290 13.79 -10.46 -12.37
N ALA A 291 14.92 -10.89 -12.95
CA ALA A 291 15.03 -11.22 -14.37
C ALA A 291 14.10 -12.39 -14.77
N VAL A 292 14.03 -13.42 -13.91
CA VAL A 292 13.12 -14.57 -14.13
C VAL A 292 11.67 -14.11 -14.11
N LEU A 293 11.27 -13.25 -13.17
CA LEU A 293 9.91 -12.70 -13.13
C LEU A 293 9.57 -11.89 -14.38
N MET A 294 10.51 -11.05 -14.87
CA MET A 294 10.35 -10.33 -16.14
C MET A 294 10.14 -11.29 -17.32
N SER A 295 10.93 -12.36 -17.37
CA SER A 295 10.82 -13.39 -18.41
C SER A 295 9.53 -14.20 -18.32
N ALA A 296 8.96 -14.34 -17.11
CA ALA A 296 7.70 -15.01 -16.85
C ALA A 296 6.46 -14.12 -17.11
N GLY A 297 6.65 -12.85 -17.50
CA GLY A 297 5.58 -11.96 -17.91
C GLY A 297 5.28 -10.81 -16.93
N ALA A 298 6.12 -10.60 -15.91
CA ALA A 298 5.99 -9.41 -15.09
C ALA A 298 6.20 -8.15 -15.94
N LYS A 299 5.36 -7.14 -15.74
CA LYS A 299 5.46 -5.86 -16.43
C LYS A 299 6.65 -5.03 -15.92
N ARG A 300 6.97 -5.21 -14.64
CA ARG A 300 8.11 -4.60 -13.95
C ARG A 300 8.45 -5.39 -12.70
N THR A 301 9.66 -5.18 -12.20
CA THR A 301 10.09 -5.69 -10.90
C THR A 301 10.65 -4.55 -10.05
N ILE A 302 10.55 -4.67 -8.73
CA ILE A 302 11.15 -3.76 -7.76
C ILE A 302 11.85 -4.62 -6.72
N ILE A 303 13.14 -4.37 -6.48
CA ILE A 303 13.90 -5.01 -5.41
C ILE A 303 13.92 -4.04 -4.23
N THR A 304 13.51 -4.49 -3.05
CA THR A 304 13.51 -3.67 -1.84
C THR A 304 14.08 -4.43 -0.66
N GLU A 305 14.89 -3.74 0.15
CA GLU A 305 15.43 -4.25 1.40
C GLU A 305 14.63 -3.69 2.57
N ILE A 306 14.17 -4.58 3.44
CA ILE A 306 13.42 -4.23 4.65
C ILE A 306 14.41 -4.22 5.84
N LYS A 307 14.51 -3.07 6.50
CA LYS A 307 15.48 -2.78 7.58
C LYS A 307 14.81 -2.50 8.91
#